data_9c9c8465a95cf91881f76e817e52de2d
#
_entry.id   9c9c8465a95cf91881f76e817e52de2d
#
_cell.length_a   1.000
_cell.length_b   1.000
_cell.length_c   1.000
_cell.angle_alpha   90.00
_cell.angle_beta   90.00
_cell.angle_gamma   90.00
#
_symmetry.space_group_name_H-M   'P 1'
#
loop_
_entity.id
_entity.type
_entity.pdbx_description
1 polymer ?
#
loop_
_entity_poly.entity_id
_entity_poly.type
_entity_poly.pdbx_seq_one_letter_code
_entity_poly.pdbx_strand_id
1 'polypeptide(L)'
;EQIEHFSYAGLWVGGIVNGERRVSTSIVDGVFESGSEGFEFFAEAPILIQSSISSTTQDSMAKYYSPDAISHQDMSADFKDYGETTSDDLGIPNHNPLGLDIHLESYSWNYSYADAFVILNYSFKNSSVDTIRDIYAGIWTDPSVANFNYTDYYTPGGGFTWYDNLNGFDETIDEAGFNRDIAYQYDTDGDDGWAQSYIGISVLGGSIPMRLLNTHYSQWVWTNSNNSDYPAYSMPLNDNERYEKMSSSVPKGTGPEYTQEGYPLAENSWMFLLSAGPIGSVPNTDTTSWTLAPGDSCSIAFTVACGLWSDGHGEDSPGRRGNLLINYDWAQKAYDGEDKNRNNILDEGEDNNNNQIIDRYILPAPPPAPNMHVQVETGLVTLYWQNNSEPFLDPISQQKDFEGYRVYGARKTDNESLGEFSLLLEVDKVNNTGYN
;
A
#
# COMPACT_ATOMS: atom_id res chain seq x y z
N GLU A 1 -0.54 -10.44 -19.68
CA GLU A 1 -0.53 -8.97 -19.80
C GLU A 1 0.35 -8.43 -18.69
N GLN A 2 1.32 -7.60 -19.04
CA GLN A 2 2.22 -6.98 -18.06
C GLN A 2 1.97 -5.47 -18.07
N ILE A 3 1.15 -5.04 -17.10
CA ILE A 3 0.99 -3.62 -16.83
C ILE A 3 2.00 -3.25 -15.77
N GLU A 4 2.83 -2.26 -16.04
CA GLU A 4 3.64 -1.61 -15.02
C GLU A 4 2.80 -0.55 -14.31
N HIS A 5 3.00 -0.43 -13.00
CA HIS A 5 2.34 0.60 -12.19
C HIS A 5 3.35 1.49 -11.47
N PHE A 6 4.54 0.98 -11.18
CA PHE A 6 5.61 1.73 -10.55
C PHE A 6 6.93 1.48 -11.24
N SER A 7 7.58 2.54 -11.70
CA SER A 7 9.01 2.51 -11.98
C SER A 7 9.79 2.58 -10.68
N TYR A 8 9.43 3.52 -9.80
CA TYR A 8 10.10 3.75 -8.53
C TYR A 8 9.13 4.21 -7.46
N ALA A 9 9.41 3.81 -6.21
CA ALA A 9 8.74 4.35 -5.03
C ALA A 9 9.66 4.30 -3.82
N GLY A 10 9.51 5.24 -2.89
CA GLY A 10 10.33 5.25 -1.71
C GLY A 10 9.86 6.18 -0.60
N LEU A 11 10.31 5.84 0.61
CA LEU A 11 10.01 6.59 1.81
C LEU A 11 10.75 7.94 1.82
N TRP A 12 10.03 8.99 2.20
CA TRP A 12 10.57 10.27 2.66
C TRP A 12 10.16 10.49 4.11
N VAL A 13 11.08 10.95 4.94
CA VAL A 13 10.80 11.34 6.33
C VAL A 13 11.42 12.70 6.59
N GLY A 14 10.60 13.66 7.01
CA GLY A 14 11.03 15.00 7.34
C GLY A 14 10.67 15.38 8.77
N GLY A 15 11.49 16.24 9.39
CA GLY A 15 11.23 16.75 10.74
C GLY A 15 12.04 18.00 11.04
N ILE A 16 11.81 18.59 12.20
CA ILE A 16 12.53 19.79 12.67
C ILE A 16 13.40 19.42 13.85
N VAL A 17 14.72 19.56 13.70
CA VAL A 17 15.73 19.33 14.73
C VAL A 17 16.45 20.63 15.02
N ASN A 18 16.42 21.11 16.27
CA ASN A 18 17.04 22.37 16.69
C ASN A 18 16.68 23.60 15.84
N GLY A 19 15.46 23.59 15.26
CA GLY A 19 14.95 24.66 14.40
C GLY A 19 15.33 24.52 12.92
N GLU A 20 16.06 23.48 12.53
CA GLU A 20 16.39 23.16 11.15
C GLU A 20 15.43 22.09 10.60
N ARG A 21 14.92 22.31 9.41
CA ARG A 21 14.20 21.29 8.65
C ARG A 21 15.21 20.31 8.07
N ARG A 22 14.97 19.02 8.28
CA ARG A 22 15.76 17.91 7.74
C ARG A 22 14.84 16.91 7.09
N VAL A 23 15.26 16.36 5.96
CA VAL A 23 14.49 15.34 5.24
C VAL A 23 15.45 14.25 4.79
N SER A 24 15.11 13.01 5.16
CA SER A 24 15.79 11.82 4.66
C SER A 24 14.95 11.18 3.57
N THR A 25 15.55 10.87 2.44
CA THR A 25 14.87 10.38 1.24
C THR A 25 15.50 9.09 0.73
N SER A 26 14.68 8.12 0.32
CA SER A 26 15.18 6.93 -0.35
C SER A 26 15.48 7.19 -1.82
N ILE A 27 14.68 8.02 -2.46
CA ILE A 27 14.85 8.42 -3.86
C ILE A 27 14.17 9.78 -4.08
N VAL A 28 14.72 10.61 -4.96
CA VAL A 28 14.20 11.97 -5.25
C VAL A 28 13.75 12.09 -6.70
N ASP A 29 14.45 11.42 -7.59
CA ASP A 29 14.14 11.34 -9.01
C ASP A 29 14.41 9.92 -9.53
N GLY A 30 14.06 9.64 -10.77
CA GLY A 30 14.32 8.33 -11.38
C GLY A 30 15.77 8.08 -11.78
N VAL A 31 16.73 8.92 -11.39
CA VAL A 31 18.14 8.81 -11.77
C VAL A 31 18.93 8.09 -10.68
N PHE A 32 19.49 6.93 -11.01
CA PHE A 32 20.33 6.10 -10.13
C PHE A 32 21.82 6.30 -10.36
N GLU A 33 22.25 7.50 -10.63
CA GLU A 33 23.67 7.75 -10.79
C GLU A 33 24.33 8.00 -9.43
N SER A 34 25.57 7.54 -9.29
CA SER A 34 26.42 7.82 -8.14
C SER A 34 26.53 9.32 -7.89
N GLY A 35 26.13 9.77 -6.71
CA GLY A 35 26.11 11.17 -6.33
C GLY A 35 24.81 11.91 -6.66
N SER A 36 23.77 11.23 -7.18
CA SER A 36 22.43 11.78 -7.25
C SER A 36 21.83 11.88 -5.83
N GLU A 37 20.91 12.80 -5.66
CA GLU A 37 20.22 12.96 -4.37
C GLU A 37 19.26 11.79 -4.12
N GLY A 38 19.07 11.43 -2.86
CA GLY A 38 18.38 10.23 -2.42
C GLY A 38 19.34 9.20 -1.86
N PHE A 39 18.88 7.96 -1.67
CA PHE A 39 19.66 6.85 -1.09
C PHE A 39 20.21 7.15 0.33
N GLU A 40 19.43 7.87 1.12
CA GLU A 40 19.82 8.36 2.45
C GLU A 40 19.45 7.39 3.58
N PHE A 41 19.04 6.17 3.22
CA PHE A 41 18.76 5.11 4.18
C PHE A 41 19.75 3.96 4.04
N PHE A 42 20.18 3.42 5.19
CA PHE A 42 21.16 2.36 5.31
C PHE A 42 20.49 1.10 5.89
N ALA A 43 20.47 0.02 5.15
CA ALA A 43 19.94 -1.25 5.60
C ALA A 43 20.77 -1.81 6.77
N GLU A 44 20.12 -2.32 7.81
CA GLU A 44 20.80 -2.91 8.97
C GLU A 44 20.82 -4.44 8.94
N ALA A 45 19.80 -5.05 8.30
CA ALA A 45 19.67 -6.50 8.24
C ALA A 45 19.07 -6.93 6.89
N PRO A 46 19.25 -8.20 6.49
CA PRO A 46 18.50 -8.76 5.37
C PRO A 46 17.00 -8.73 5.65
N ILE A 47 16.20 -8.58 4.59
CA ILE A 47 14.73 -8.64 4.68
C ILE A 47 14.32 -10.01 5.21
N LEU A 48 13.47 -10.02 6.24
CA LEU A 48 12.81 -11.22 6.76
C LEU A 48 11.50 -11.41 5.99
N ILE A 49 11.24 -12.65 5.57
CA ILE A 49 9.99 -13.05 4.91
C ILE A 49 9.31 -14.09 5.79
N GLN A 50 8.02 -13.90 6.05
CA GLN A 50 7.17 -14.84 6.77
C GLN A 50 5.85 -15.04 6.02
N SER A 51 5.15 -16.14 6.31
CA SER A 51 3.87 -16.45 5.69
C SER A 51 2.96 -17.22 6.65
N SER A 52 1.68 -16.87 6.66
CA SER A 52 0.64 -17.64 7.36
C SER A 52 0.20 -18.89 6.58
N ILE A 53 0.66 -19.09 5.34
CA ILE A 53 0.32 -20.26 4.52
C ILE A 53 0.97 -21.51 5.11
N SER A 54 0.13 -22.49 5.48
CA SER A 54 0.58 -23.71 6.13
C SER A 54 1.70 -24.43 5.35
N SER A 55 2.72 -24.87 6.05
CA SER A 55 3.83 -25.65 5.51
C SER A 55 3.43 -26.98 4.87
N THR A 56 2.17 -27.39 5.04
CA THR A 56 1.63 -28.64 4.43
C THR A 56 1.04 -28.43 3.04
N THR A 57 0.92 -27.18 2.58
CA THR A 57 0.42 -26.86 1.24
C THR A 57 1.52 -26.96 0.19
N GLN A 58 1.14 -26.99 -1.09
CA GLN A 58 2.09 -26.92 -2.21
C GLN A 58 2.37 -25.46 -2.66
N ASP A 59 1.92 -24.49 -1.89
CA ASP A 59 2.16 -23.09 -2.17
C ASP A 59 3.64 -22.74 -2.01
N SER A 60 4.14 -21.86 -2.84
CA SER A 60 5.54 -21.42 -2.82
C SER A 60 5.90 -20.66 -1.55
N MET A 61 4.92 -20.00 -0.91
CA MET A 61 5.10 -19.28 0.34
C MET A 61 5.13 -20.19 1.58
N ALA A 62 4.66 -21.45 1.46
CA ALA A 62 4.64 -22.41 2.57
C ALA A 62 6.03 -22.68 3.18
N LYS A 63 7.11 -22.47 2.43
CA LYS A 63 8.50 -22.57 2.94
C LYS A 63 8.87 -21.48 3.95
N TYR A 64 8.12 -20.37 3.99
CA TYR A 64 8.31 -19.26 4.91
C TYR A 64 7.28 -19.29 6.05
N TYR A 65 6.57 -20.39 6.23
CA TYR A 65 5.53 -20.52 7.24
C TYR A 65 6.04 -20.11 8.62
N SER A 66 5.30 -19.23 9.26
CA SER A 66 5.47 -18.81 10.66
C SER A 66 4.10 -18.74 11.33
N PRO A 67 3.94 -19.24 12.55
CA PRO A 67 2.70 -19.07 13.29
C PRO A 67 2.46 -17.59 13.70
N ASP A 68 3.50 -16.76 13.63
CA ASP A 68 3.45 -15.35 13.98
C ASP A 68 3.15 -14.45 12.76
N ALA A 69 3.08 -15.03 11.56
CA ALA A 69 2.75 -14.28 10.35
C ALA A 69 1.29 -13.81 10.36
N ILE A 70 1.08 -12.57 9.99
CA ILE A 70 -0.21 -11.87 9.97
C ILE A 70 -0.93 -12.12 8.64
N SER A 71 -0.20 -12.01 7.52
CA SER A 71 -0.77 -12.12 6.18
C SER A 71 -0.20 -13.34 5.42
N HIS A 72 -0.60 -13.51 4.16
CA HIS A 72 -0.05 -14.58 3.33
C HIS A 72 1.42 -14.33 2.96
N GLN A 73 1.84 -13.08 2.94
CA GLN A 73 3.24 -12.70 2.79
C GLN A 73 3.51 -11.45 3.62
N ASP A 74 4.24 -11.65 4.71
CA ASP A 74 4.79 -10.57 5.51
C ASP A 74 6.26 -10.39 5.13
N MET A 75 6.68 -9.13 4.97
CA MET A 75 8.08 -8.78 4.84
C MET A 75 8.44 -7.74 5.89
N SER A 76 9.59 -7.87 6.53
CA SER A 76 10.10 -6.83 7.42
C SER A 76 11.52 -6.45 7.07
N ALA A 77 11.85 -5.17 7.26
CA ALA A 77 13.15 -4.60 7.02
C ALA A 77 13.50 -3.56 8.09
N ASP A 78 14.75 -3.60 8.55
CA ASP A 78 15.33 -2.62 9.46
C ASP A 78 16.34 -1.78 8.72
N PHE A 79 16.24 -0.47 8.85
CA PHE A 79 17.16 0.49 8.26
C PHE A 79 17.17 1.79 9.06
N LYS A 80 18.12 2.68 8.75
CA LYS A 80 18.31 3.95 9.45
C LYS A 80 18.67 5.06 8.47
N ASP A 81 18.44 6.30 8.86
CA ASP A 81 18.75 7.48 8.04
C ASP A 81 20.15 8.06 8.36
N TYR A 82 20.95 7.38 9.16
CA TYR A 82 22.31 7.79 9.53
C TYR A 82 23.27 6.61 9.40
N GLY A 83 24.52 6.89 9.09
CA GLY A 83 25.54 5.87 8.94
C GLY A 83 26.93 6.47 8.77
N GLU A 84 27.97 5.62 8.87
CA GLU A 84 29.30 6.02 8.46
C GLU A 84 29.40 5.87 6.94
N THR A 85 29.76 6.96 6.26
CA THR A 85 30.14 6.89 4.85
C THR A 85 31.48 6.15 4.76
N THR A 86 31.51 4.98 4.14
CA THR A 86 32.76 4.31 3.82
C THR A 86 33.35 4.92 2.55
N SER A 87 34.64 4.74 2.32
CA SER A 87 35.36 5.35 1.20
C SER A 87 34.88 4.90 -0.20
N ASP A 88 34.12 3.84 -0.25
CA ASP A 88 33.51 3.29 -1.48
C ASP A 88 32.02 3.68 -1.59
N ASP A 89 31.52 4.42 -0.61
CA ASP A 89 30.13 4.80 -0.56
C ASP A 89 29.85 5.93 -1.52
N LEU A 90 28.71 5.82 -2.09
CA LEU A 90 27.88 6.88 -2.59
C LEU A 90 27.67 7.89 -1.43
N GLY A 91 28.75 8.55 -1.00
CA GLY A 91 28.69 9.58 0.04
C GLY A 91 27.70 10.62 -0.46
N ILE A 92 26.54 10.69 0.18
CA ILE A 92 25.52 11.66 -0.14
C ILE A 92 26.04 13.01 0.36
N PRO A 93 26.52 13.88 -0.52
CA PRO A 93 27.07 15.14 -0.09
C PRO A 93 25.97 15.94 0.59
N ASN A 94 26.21 16.37 1.83
CA ASN A 94 25.36 17.27 2.60
C ASN A 94 24.08 16.66 3.22
N HIS A 95 23.95 15.34 3.32
CA HIS A 95 22.85 14.76 4.10
C HIS A 95 22.98 15.12 5.59
N ASN A 96 21.91 15.64 6.17
CA ASN A 96 21.81 15.98 7.58
C ASN A 96 20.70 15.11 8.22
N PRO A 97 21.05 13.93 8.78
CA PRO A 97 20.05 12.96 9.21
C PRO A 97 19.20 13.45 10.37
N LEU A 98 18.01 12.89 10.50
CA LEU A 98 17.15 13.04 11.66
C LEU A 98 17.64 12.18 12.84
N GLY A 99 18.33 11.08 12.57
CA GLY A 99 18.78 10.12 13.56
C GLY A 99 17.71 9.09 13.92
N LEU A 100 17.02 8.57 12.92
CA LEU A 100 15.92 7.61 13.05
C LEU A 100 16.40 6.18 12.77
N ASP A 101 16.05 5.24 13.66
CA ASP A 101 15.94 3.83 13.34
C ASP A 101 14.52 3.58 12.80
N ILE A 102 14.42 2.86 11.70
CA ILE A 102 13.17 2.65 10.99
C ILE A 102 12.94 1.15 10.82
N HIS A 103 11.77 0.70 11.24
CA HIS A 103 11.27 -0.64 10.99
C HIS A 103 10.10 -0.58 10.03
N LEU A 104 10.18 -1.33 8.95
CA LEU A 104 9.12 -1.52 7.97
C LEU A 104 8.58 -2.94 8.07
N GLU A 105 7.27 -3.05 8.14
CA GLU A 105 6.52 -4.28 7.91
C GLU A 105 5.60 -4.09 6.71
N SER A 106 5.53 -5.09 5.83
CA SER A 106 4.56 -5.09 4.75
C SER A 106 3.69 -6.33 4.80
N TYR A 107 2.40 -6.15 4.51
CA TYR A 107 1.39 -7.20 4.58
C TYR A 107 0.64 -7.31 3.26
N SER A 108 0.49 -8.53 2.77
CA SER A 108 -0.29 -8.82 1.56
C SER A 108 -1.01 -10.15 1.66
N TRP A 109 -2.21 -10.20 1.07
CA TRP A 109 -3.09 -11.37 1.10
C TRP A 109 -3.38 -11.86 -0.32
N ASN A 110 -3.69 -13.14 -0.46
CA ASN A 110 -4.09 -13.76 -1.72
C ASN A 110 -5.61 -14.04 -1.80
N TYR A 111 -6.41 -13.43 -0.93
CA TYR A 111 -7.85 -13.46 -1.07
C TYR A 111 -8.28 -12.59 -2.24
N SER A 112 -9.23 -13.03 -3.06
CA SER A 112 -9.68 -12.32 -4.25
C SER A 112 -10.26 -10.92 -4.02
N TYR A 113 -10.58 -10.58 -2.79
CA TYR A 113 -11.02 -9.23 -2.37
C TYR A 113 -9.91 -8.41 -1.70
N ALA A 114 -8.72 -8.99 -1.52
CA ALA A 114 -7.60 -8.38 -0.82
C ALA A 114 -6.25 -8.59 -1.53
N ASP A 115 -6.25 -9.04 -2.79
CA ASP A 115 -5.04 -9.34 -3.57
C ASP A 115 -4.54 -8.13 -4.39
N ALA A 116 -5.27 -7.03 -4.37
CA ALA A 116 -4.95 -5.84 -5.15
C ALA A 116 -4.35 -4.69 -4.31
N PHE A 117 -3.92 -4.96 -3.09
CA PHE A 117 -3.24 -3.97 -2.25
C PHE A 117 -2.13 -4.58 -1.39
N VAL A 118 -1.20 -3.72 -0.98
CA VAL A 118 -0.17 -4.00 0.02
C VAL A 118 -0.22 -2.92 1.09
N ILE A 119 -0.13 -3.30 2.35
CA ILE A 119 0.01 -2.36 3.46
C ILE A 119 1.49 -2.24 3.83
N LEU A 120 1.96 -1.02 4.05
CA LEU A 120 3.31 -0.67 4.48
C LEU A 120 3.21 0.03 5.83
N ASN A 121 3.67 -0.62 6.88
CA ASN A 121 3.65 -0.09 8.25
C ASN A 121 5.06 0.33 8.66
N TYR A 122 5.29 1.62 8.84
CA TYR A 122 6.56 2.17 9.27
C TYR A 122 6.53 2.56 10.74
N SER A 123 7.54 2.15 11.48
CA SER A 123 7.81 2.59 12.84
C SER A 123 9.13 3.36 12.87
N PHE A 124 9.10 4.55 13.45
CA PHE A 124 10.25 5.45 13.56
C PHE A 124 10.64 5.58 15.02
N LYS A 125 11.87 5.25 15.35
CA LYS A 125 12.46 5.45 16.68
C LYS A 125 13.51 6.53 16.62
N ASN A 126 13.40 7.53 17.46
CA ASN A 126 14.43 8.56 17.60
C ASN A 126 15.63 8.00 18.35
N SER A 127 16.70 7.69 17.65
CA SER A 127 17.98 7.21 18.20
C SER A 127 19.01 8.32 18.35
N SER A 128 18.65 9.56 18.04
CA SER A 128 19.48 10.73 18.25
C SER A 128 19.44 11.23 19.72
N VAL A 129 20.22 12.25 20.02
CA VAL A 129 20.21 12.93 21.32
C VAL A 129 19.28 14.14 21.36
N ASP A 130 18.76 14.55 20.22
CA ASP A 130 17.90 15.71 20.04
C ASP A 130 16.42 15.31 19.94
N THR A 131 15.54 16.21 20.35
CA THR A 131 14.08 16.05 20.11
C THR A 131 13.76 16.44 18.66
N ILE A 132 13.07 15.57 17.95
CA ILE A 132 12.54 15.85 16.63
C ILE A 132 11.12 16.37 16.77
N ARG A 133 10.78 17.41 16.02
CA ARG A 133 9.44 18.03 16.02
C ARG A 133 8.79 17.86 14.66
N ASP A 134 7.47 17.77 14.70
CA ASP A 134 6.62 17.86 13.52
C ASP A 134 7.11 16.96 12.39
N ILE A 135 7.17 15.65 12.69
CA ILE A 135 7.61 14.64 11.72
C ILE A 135 6.49 14.45 10.69
N TYR A 136 6.86 14.50 9.42
CA TYR A 136 6.05 14.07 8.29
C TYR A 136 6.70 12.85 7.67
N ALA A 137 5.90 11.86 7.32
CA ALA A 137 6.35 10.72 6.53
C ALA A 137 5.52 10.63 5.25
N GLY A 138 6.12 10.22 4.15
CA GLY A 138 5.45 10.14 2.87
C GLY A 138 6.06 9.09 1.96
N ILE A 139 5.28 8.68 0.97
CA ILE A 139 5.75 7.84 -0.12
C ILE A 139 5.83 8.71 -1.37
N TRP A 140 7.06 8.91 -1.83
CA TRP A 140 7.35 9.44 -3.14
C TRP A 140 7.26 8.32 -4.17
N THR A 141 6.74 8.59 -5.35
CA THR A 141 6.65 7.63 -6.43
C THR A 141 6.78 8.27 -7.80
N ASP A 142 7.41 7.52 -8.69
CA ASP A 142 7.39 7.69 -10.13
C ASP A 142 6.55 6.55 -10.71
N PRO A 143 5.21 6.71 -10.75
CA PRO A 143 4.35 5.71 -11.30
C PRO A 143 4.41 5.77 -12.84
N SER A 144 4.15 4.65 -13.48
CA SER A 144 4.09 4.55 -14.93
C SER A 144 3.06 3.50 -15.32
N VAL A 145 1.78 3.90 -15.30
CA VAL A 145 0.70 3.00 -15.72
C VAL A 145 0.79 2.83 -17.23
N ALA A 146 1.37 1.72 -17.67
CA ALA A 146 1.60 1.44 -19.07
C ALA A 146 1.72 -0.06 -19.34
N ASN A 147 1.47 -0.51 -20.56
CA ASN A 147 1.71 -1.88 -20.96
C ASN A 147 3.05 -2.03 -21.69
N PHE A 148 3.99 -2.73 -21.10
CA PHE A 148 5.32 -2.99 -21.71
C PHE A 148 5.31 -3.67 -23.08
N ASN A 149 4.25 -4.38 -23.40
CA ASN A 149 4.13 -5.07 -24.67
C ASN A 149 3.38 -4.25 -25.72
N TYR A 150 2.93 -3.05 -25.39
CA TYR A 150 2.27 -2.15 -26.31
C TYR A 150 3.31 -1.44 -27.17
N THR A 151 3.58 -2.00 -28.35
CA THR A 151 4.69 -1.59 -29.21
C THR A 151 4.35 -0.47 -30.18
N ASP A 152 3.09 -0.14 -30.36
CA ASP A 152 2.65 0.85 -31.36
C ASP A 152 3.03 2.28 -31.00
N TYR A 153 3.28 2.57 -29.72
CA TYR A 153 3.78 3.86 -29.25
C TYR A 153 5.29 4.01 -29.31
N TYR A 154 6.03 2.96 -29.54
CA TYR A 154 7.47 3.04 -29.86
C TYR A 154 7.70 3.45 -31.31
N THR A 155 7.19 4.59 -31.68
CA THR A 155 7.60 5.17 -32.98
C THR A 155 9.04 5.66 -32.87
N PRO A 156 9.87 5.39 -33.92
CA PRO A 156 11.21 5.97 -33.99
C PRO A 156 11.11 7.51 -33.94
N GLY A 157 11.37 8.09 -32.78
CA GLY A 157 11.40 9.54 -32.61
C GLY A 157 10.48 10.09 -31.53
N GLY A 158 9.82 9.21 -30.71
CA GLY A 158 9.14 9.98 -29.80
C GLY A 158 8.38 9.62 -28.64
N GLY A 159 7.53 8.90 -28.45
CA GLY A 159 6.75 8.80 -27.22
C GLY A 159 7.08 7.53 -26.46
N PHE A 160 7.24 7.66 -25.18
CA PHE A 160 7.17 6.52 -24.28
C PHE A 160 5.73 6.43 -23.80
N THR A 161 5.17 5.25 -23.66
CA THR A 161 3.78 5.01 -23.20
C THR A 161 3.45 5.64 -21.83
N TRP A 162 4.44 5.93 -21.02
CA TRP A 162 4.26 6.60 -19.71
C TRP A 162 4.24 8.14 -19.76
N TYR A 163 4.25 8.78 -20.93
CA TYR A 163 4.13 10.23 -21.07
C TYR A 163 2.68 10.71 -21.29
N ASP A 164 1.74 9.81 -21.34
CA ASP A 164 0.31 10.07 -21.48
C ASP A 164 -0.50 9.82 -20.17
N ASN A 165 0.23 9.75 -19.07
CA ASN A 165 -0.36 9.54 -17.75
C ASN A 165 -0.79 10.84 -17.08
N LEU A 166 -1.82 10.74 -16.25
CA LEU A 166 -2.27 11.81 -15.36
C LEU A 166 -2.37 11.34 -13.91
N ASN A 167 -2.05 12.25 -13.02
CA ASN A 167 -2.26 12.08 -11.58
C ASN A 167 -3.59 12.68 -11.13
N GLY A 168 -4.14 12.14 -10.04
CA GLY A 168 -5.28 12.70 -9.35
C GLY A 168 -5.20 12.49 -7.84
N PHE A 169 -6.15 13.10 -7.16
CA PHE A 169 -6.32 12.94 -5.72
C PHE A 169 -7.79 12.75 -5.37
N ASP A 170 -8.14 11.63 -4.75
CA ASP A 170 -9.51 11.29 -4.39
C ASP A 170 -9.76 11.54 -2.91
N GLU A 171 -10.61 12.51 -2.60
CA GLU A 171 -11.05 12.86 -1.25
C GLU A 171 -12.48 12.38 -0.95
N THR A 172 -12.99 11.39 -1.69
CA THR A 172 -14.30 10.83 -1.39
C THR A 172 -14.33 10.21 0.00
N ILE A 173 -15.49 10.37 0.65
CA ILE A 173 -15.68 9.92 2.03
C ILE A 173 -15.98 8.42 2.05
N ASP A 174 -15.35 7.69 2.93
CA ASP A 174 -15.60 6.28 3.17
C ASP A 174 -16.83 6.03 4.07
N GLU A 175 -17.14 4.76 4.33
CA GLU A 175 -18.30 4.37 5.15
C GLU A 175 -18.18 4.84 6.61
N ALA A 176 -16.97 5.04 7.14
CA ALA A 176 -16.72 5.52 8.50
C ALA A 176 -16.74 7.06 8.61
N GLY A 177 -16.87 7.76 7.51
CA GLY A 177 -16.95 9.23 7.46
C GLY A 177 -15.62 9.95 7.36
N PHE A 178 -14.55 9.26 6.96
CA PHE A 178 -13.23 9.84 6.72
C PHE A 178 -12.97 10.00 5.23
N ASN A 179 -12.17 11.02 4.87
CA ASN A 179 -11.66 11.14 3.52
C ASN A 179 -10.73 9.96 3.22
N ARG A 180 -10.79 9.43 1.98
CA ARG A 180 -9.87 8.38 1.53
C ARG A 180 -8.47 8.90 1.23
N ASP A 181 -8.37 10.15 0.80
CA ASP A 181 -7.09 10.84 0.52
C ASP A 181 -6.14 9.98 -0.33
N ILE A 182 -6.63 9.46 -1.45
CA ILE A 182 -5.86 8.60 -2.35
C ILE A 182 -5.19 9.46 -3.42
N ALA A 183 -3.86 9.51 -3.41
CA ALA A 183 -3.08 9.97 -4.56
C ALA A 183 -2.98 8.84 -5.57
N TYR A 184 -3.33 9.07 -6.83
CA TYR A 184 -3.37 8.02 -7.85
C TYR A 184 -2.86 8.51 -9.20
N GLN A 185 -2.48 7.55 -10.03
CA GLN A 185 -2.17 7.77 -11.44
C GLN A 185 -2.94 6.77 -12.31
N TYR A 186 -3.19 7.16 -13.53
CA TYR A 186 -3.79 6.34 -14.59
C TYR A 186 -3.26 6.78 -15.95
N ASP A 187 -3.32 5.87 -16.91
CA ASP A 187 -3.11 6.12 -18.31
C ASP A 187 -4.38 6.71 -18.91
N THR A 188 -4.28 7.82 -19.68
CA THR A 188 -5.48 8.56 -20.12
C THR A 188 -6.27 7.84 -21.20
N ASP A 189 -5.62 7.12 -22.10
CA ASP A 189 -6.25 6.33 -23.16
C ASP A 189 -6.25 4.81 -22.87
N GLY A 190 -5.51 4.39 -21.83
CA GLY A 190 -5.43 3.01 -21.40
C GLY A 190 -4.69 2.12 -22.38
N ASP A 191 -3.75 2.65 -23.18
CA ASP A 191 -3.02 1.92 -24.20
C ASP A 191 -3.96 1.11 -25.12
N ASP A 192 -5.03 1.74 -25.63
CA ASP A 192 -6.08 1.10 -26.44
C ASP A 192 -6.74 -0.12 -25.75
N GLY A 193 -6.79 -0.15 -24.43
CA GLY A 193 -7.38 -1.21 -23.61
C GLY A 193 -6.38 -2.18 -22.97
N TRP A 194 -5.08 -1.91 -23.09
CA TRP A 194 -4.01 -2.74 -22.52
C TRP A 194 -3.57 -2.30 -21.11
N ALA A 195 -3.81 -1.04 -20.73
CA ALA A 195 -3.43 -0.47 -19.43
C ALA A 195 -4.61 0.20 -18.69
N GLN A 196 -5.79 -0.38 -18.74
CA GLN A 196 -7.02 0.14 -18.13
C GLN A 196 -7.03 -0.07 -16.60
N SER A 197 -6.14 0.61 -15.90
CA SER A 197 -6.00 0.48 -14.44
C SER A 197 -5.56 1.77 -13.78
N TYR A 198 -5.64 1.77 -12.46
CA TYR A 198 -5.15 2.79 -11.56
C TYR A 198 -4.11 2.19 -10.62
N ILE A 199 -3.15 3.01 -10.22
CA ILE A 199 -2.34 2.80 -9.02
C ILE A 199 -2.60 3.94 -8.05
N GLY A 200 -2.79 3.64 -6.78
CA GLY A 200 -3.03 4.63 -5.74
C GLY A 200 -2.25 4.36 -4.48
N ILE A 201 -1.92 5.45 -3.78
CA ILE A 201 -1.30 5.41 -2.46
C ILE A 201 -2.18 6.23 -1.52
N SER A 202 -2.39 5.72 -0.31
CA SER A 202 -3.07 6.46 0.75
C SER A 202 -2.50 6.13 2.13
N VAL A 203 -2.82 6.97 3.10
CA VAL A 203 -2.51 6.78 4.52
C VAL A 203 -3.66 6.06 5.19
N LEU A 204 -3.38 4.98 5.90
CA LEU A 204 -4.38 4.20 6.63
C LEU A 204 -4.52 4.66 8.09
N GLY A 205 -3.46 5.23 8.66
CA GLY A 205 -3.44 5.69 10.03
C GLY A 205 -2.02 5.69 10.61
N GLY A 206 -1.91 5.80 11.93
CA GLY A 206 -0.61 5.82 12.59
C GLY A 206 -0.75 5.83 14.12
N SER A 207 0.31 6.21 14.81
CA SER A 207 0.33 6.33 16.28
C SER A 207 -0.55 7.45 16.82
N ILE A 208 -1.07 8.32 15.96
CA ILE A 208 -2.03 9.38 16.34
C ILE A 208 -3.40 9.10 15.74
N PRO A 209 -4.50 9.56 16.39
CA PRO A 209 -5.84 9.39 15.84
C PRO A 209 -5.97 9.92 14.42
N MET A 210 -6.64 9.21 13.53
CA MET A 210 -6.79 9.57 12.11
C MET A 210 -7.31 10.99 11.89
N ARG A 211 -8.23 11.46 12.74
CA ARG A 211 -8.79 12.83 12.68
C ARG A 211 -7.78 13.95 12.94
N LEU A 212 -6.60 13.63 13.50
CA LEU A 212 -5.51 14.57 13.78
C LEU A 212 -4.37 14.48 12.77
N LEU A 213 -4.44 13.51 11.87
CA LEU A 213 -3.47 13.29 10.82
C LEU A 213 -3.88 14.10 9.59
N ASN A 214 -2.99 14.96 9.13
CA ASN A 214 -3.22 15.74 7.91
C ASN A 214 -2.46 15.08 6.75
N THR A 215 -3.16 14.85 5.65
CA THR A 215 -2.59 14.30 4.43
C THR A 215 -2.23 15.42 3.46
N HIS A 216 -1.05 15.34 2.87
CA HIS A 216 -0.54 16.32 1.91
C HIS A 216 -0.18 15.63 0.61
N TYR A 217 -0.56 16.27 -0.50
CA TYR A 217 -0.31 15.79 -1.85
C TYR A 217 0.51 16.80 -2.62
N SER A 218 1.61 16.35 -3.23
CA SER A 218 2.45 17.12 -4.13
C SER A 218 2.75 16.32 -5.40
N GLN A 219 2.92 17.01 -6.52
CA GLN A 219 3.27 16.38 -7.79
C GLN A 219 4.20 17.28 -8.60
N TRP A 220 5.01 16.66 -9.46
CA TRP A 220 5.89 17.35 -10.42
C TRP A 220 6.29 16.40 -11.56
N VAL A 221 6.82 16.97 -12.64
CA VAL A 221 7.35 16.18 -13.76
C VAL A 221 8.82 15.88 -13.50
N TRP A 222 9.26 14.66 -13.75
CA TRP A 222 10.61 14.20 -13.41
C TRP A 222 11.76 15.03 -14.00
N THR A 223 11.57 15.66 -15.13
CA THR A 223 12.57 16.54 -15.78
C THR A 223 12.46 18.00 -15.34
N ASN A 224 11.49 18.34 -14.49
CA ASN A 224 11.15 19.74 -14.21
C ASN A 224 11.73 20.21 -12.89
N SER A 225 13.04 20.27 -12.80
CA SER A 225 13.76 20.76 -11.62
C SER A 225 13.48 22.23 -11.29
N ASN A 226 12.97 23.02 -12.24
CA ASN A 226 12.65 24.41 -12.02
C ASN A 226 11.54 24.88 -12.95
N ASN A 227 10.31 24.78 -12.51
CA ASN A 227 9.16 25.30 -13.24
C ASN A 227 8.89 26.75 -12.82
N SER A 228 9.42 27.71 -13.58
CA SER A 228 9.24 29.15 -13.28
C SER A 228 7.80 29.61 -13.39
N ASP A 229 6.99 28.97 -14.22
CA ASP A 229 5.58 29.33 -14.46
C ASP A 229 4.67 28.76 -13.36
N TYR A 230 5.03 27.57 -12.84
CA TYR A 230 4.26 26.86 -11.82
C TYR A 230 5.19 26.32 -10.71
N PRO A 231 5.73 27.19 -9.82
CA PRO A 231 6.70 26.78 -8.80
C PRO A 231 6.23 25.68 -7.85
N ALA A 232 4.91 25.62 -7.59
CA ALA A 232 4.32 24.59 -6.74
C ALA A 232 4.53 23.16 -7.29
N TYR A 233 4.76 23.03 -8.58
CA TYR A 233 4.99 21.76 -9.29
C TYR A 233 6.45 21.56 -9.70
N SER A 234 7.37 22.31 -9.12
CA SER A 234 8.80 22.09 -9.29
C SER A 234 9.31 20.98 -8.38
N MET A 235 10.29 20.25 -8.86
CA MET A 235 11.02 19.28 -8.05
C MET A 235 11.74 20.00 -6.89
N PRO A 236 11.64 19.51 -5.65
CA PRO A 236 12.35 20.14 -4.52
C PRO A 236 13.84 19.80 -4.57
N LEU A 237 14.70 20.79 -4.35
CA LEU A 237 16.15 20.70 -4.49
C LEU A 237 16.92 20.59 -3.17
N ASN A 238 16.27 20.80 -2.04
CA ASN A 238 16.88 20.80 -0.72
C ASN A 238 15.87 20.44 0.38
N ASP A 239 16.34 20.18 1.59
CA ASP A 239 15.51 19.76 2.72
C ASP A 239 14.40 20.76 3.07
N ASN A 240 14.61 22.05 2.94
CA ASN A 240 13.55 23.02 3.20
C ASN A 240 12.39 22.88 2.20
N GLU A 241 12.72 22.73 0.93
CA GLU A 241 11.73 22.56 -0.14
C GLU A 241 11.05 21.18 -0.04
N ARG A 242 11.80 20.11 0.28
CA ARG A 242 11.27 18.77 0.50
C ARG A 242 10.30 18.75 1.68
N TYR A 243 10.70 19.34 2.81
CA TYR A 243 9.85 19.46 3.99
C TYR A 243 8.58 20.26 3.69
N GLU A 244 8.68 21.32 2.89
CA GLU A 244 7.53 22.10 2.46
C GLU A 244 6.57 21.26 1.60
N LYS A 245 7.07 20.44 0.68
CA LYS A 245 6.28 19.48 -0.10
C LYS A 245 5.58 18.44 0.78
N MET A 246 6.21 18.04 1.87
CA MET A 246 5.64 17.07 2.82
C MET A 246 4.61 17.70 3.75
N SER A 247 4.71 18.97 4.05
CA SER A 247 3.88 19.67 5.04
C SER A 247 2.82 20.60 4.44
N SER A 248 2.73 20.64 3.12
CA SER A 248 1.72 21.41 2.38
C SER A 248 1.25 20.67 1.14
N SER A 249 0.09 21.02 0.64
CA SER A 249 -0.46 20.41 -0.57
C SER A 249 -0.38 21.38 -1.75
N VAL A 250 -0.14 20.85 -2.94
CA VAL A 250 -0.43 21.53 -4.19
C VAL A 250 -1.92 21.45 -4.49
N PRO A 251 -2.45 22.22 -5.48
CA PRO A 251 -3.82 22.04 -5.94
C PRO A 251 -4.13 20.59 -6.29
N LYS A 252 -5.27 20.09 -5.83
CA LYS A 252 -5.72 18.72 -6.02
C LYS A 252 -6.85 18.68 -7.05
N GLY A 253 -6.95 17.55 -7.77
CA GLY A 253 -8.00 17.32 -8.76
C GLY A 253 -7.47 16.53 -9.95
N THR A 254 -8.20 16.48 -11.02
CA THR A 254 -7.84 15.84 -12.29
C THR A 254 -8.27 16.68 -13.47
N GLY A 255 -7.51 16.61 -14.57
CA GLY A 255 -7.88 17.24 -15.84
C GLY A 255 -8.25 18.72 -15.73
N PRO A 256 -9.43 19.13 -16.19
CA PRO A 256 -9.82 20.54 -16.26
C PRO A 256 -9.85 21.26 -14.91
N GLU A 257 -10.03 20.55 -13.83
CA GLU A 257 -10.10 21.13 -12.48
C GLU A 257 -8.76 21.76 -12.07
N TYR A 258 -7.66 21.17 -12.48
CA TYR A 258 -6.33 21.73 -12.25
C TYR A 258 -6.09 23.02 -13.02
N THR A 259 -6.70 23.20 -14.17
CA THR A 259 -6.56 24.43 -14.94
C THR A 259 -7.21 25.63 -14.25
N GLN A 260 -8.21 25.41 -13.38
CA GLN A 260 -8.80 26.45 -12.55
C GLN A 260 -7.84 26.95 -11.49
N GLU A 261 -6.91 26.10 -11.05
CA GLU A 261 -5.81 26.43 -10.15
C GLU A 261 -4.62 27.04 -10.88
N GLY A 262 -4.72 27.24 -12.19
CA GLY A 262 -3.69 27.88 -13.00
C GLY A 262 -2.58 26.94 -13.50
N TYR A 263 -2.73 25.62 -13.30
CA TYR A 263 -1.80 24.61 -13.79
C TYR A 263 -2.40 23.80 -14.95
N PRO A 264 -1.85 23.92 -16.17
CA PRO A 264 -2.32 23.11 -17.27
C PRO A 264 -1.88 21.66 -17.06
N LEU A 265 -2.80 20.82 -16.69
CA LEU A 265 -2.54 19.39 -16.54
C LEU A 265 -2.50 18.76 -17.93
N ALA A 266 -1.32 18.73 -18.51
CA ALA A 266 -1.05 17.96 -19.71
C ALA A 266 -0.55 16.57 -19.31
N GLU A 267 -0.85 15.59 -20.14
CA GLU A 267 -0.28 14.24 -20.07
C GLU A 267 1.23 14.32 -20.01
N ASN A 268 1.85 13.57 -19.12
CA ASN A 268 3.30 13.52 -18.95
C ASN A 268 3.70 12.38 -18.02
N SER A 269 5.01 12.17 -17.85
CA SER A 269 5.56 11.36 -16.77
C SER A 269 5.49 12.14 -15.46
N TRP A 270 4.38 11.99 -14.75
CA TRP A 270 4.13 12.67 -13.49
C TRP A 270 4.60 11.82 -12.31
N MET A 271 5.40 12.41 -11.45
CA MET A 271 5.68 11.91 -10.12
C MET A 271 4.72 12.50 -9.11
N PHE A 272 4.51 11.82 -7.98
CA PHE A 272 3.82 12.41 -6.85
C PHE A 272 4.42 11.98 -5.51
N LEU A 273 4.15 12.79 -4.50
CA LEU A 273 4.45 12.53 -3.10
C LEU A 273 3.15 12.62 -2.32
N LEU A 274 2.77 11.54 -1.65
CA LEU A 274 1.75 11.54 -0.64
C LEU A 274 2.41 11.45 0.73
N SER A 275 2.17 12.42 1.58
CA SER A 275 2.73 12.48 2.93
C SER A 275 1.65 12.78 3.95
N ALA A 276 1.92 12.43 5.21
CA ALA A 276 1.04 12.79 6.31
C ALA A 276 1.82 13.13 7.57
N GLY A 277 1.20 13.98 8.37
CA GLY A 277 1.74 14.48 9.63
C GLY A 277 0.98 15.71 10.12
N PRO A 278 1.52 16.42 11.16
CA PRO A 278 2.71 16.00 11.89
C PRO A 278 2.42 14.82 12.83
N ILE A 279 3.38 13.92 12.97
CA ILE A 279 3.33 12.78 13.87
C ILE A 279 4.42 12.87 14.95
N GLY A 280 4.27 12.07 16.02
CA GLY A 280 5.21 11.98 17.13
C GLY A 280 4.64 11.15 18.28
N SER A 281 5.34 11.08 19.41
CA SER A 281 4.90 10.36 20.61
C SER A 281 4.11 11.25 21.57
N VAL A 282 4.39 12.56 21.57
CA VAL A 282 3.78 13.53 22.50
C VAL A 282 3.20 14.71 21.73
N PRO A 283 1.87 14.97 21.87
CA PRO A 283 1.27 16.15 21.26
C PRO A 283 1.66 17.43 22.04
N ASN A 284 1.78 18.54 21.33
CA ASN A 284 1.78 19.85 21.96
C ASN A 284 0.37 20.19 22.50
N THR A 285 0.27 21.23 23.30
CA THR A 285 -0.97 21.59 24.01
C THR A 285 -2.18 21.84 23.11
N ASP A 286 -1.97 22.14 21.85
CA ASP A 286 -3.00 22.39 20.84
C ASP A 286 -3.25 21.20 19.88
N THR A 287 -2.49 20.10 20.03
CA THR A 287 -2.53 18.92 19.15
C THR A 287 -2.24 19.18 17.67
N THR A 288 -1.72 20.37 17.33
CA THR A 288 -1.34 20.75 15.96
C THR A 288 0.14 20.52 15.66
N SER A 289 0.92 20.21 16.68
CA SER A 289 2.35 19.94 16.61
C SER A 289 2.70 18.77 17.52
N TRP A 290 3.66 17.97 17.11
CA TRP A 290 4.06 16.74 17.80
C TRP A 290 5.56 16.72 18.04
N THR A 291 5.98 16.02 19.07
CA THR A 291 7.40 15.79 19.38
C THR A 291 7.71 14.31 19.50
N LEU A 292 8.92 13.94 19.10
CA LEU A 292 9.51 12.63 19.29
C LEU A 292 10.82 12.80 20.07
N ALA A 293 10.78 12.52 21.37
CA ALA A 293 11.95 12.65 22.22
C ALA A 293 12.97 11.51 21.96
N PRO A 294 14.25 11.68 22.35
CA PRO A 294 15.21 10.60 22.27
C PRO A 294 14.73 9.31 22.92
N GLY A 295 14.78 8.20 22.17
CA GLY A 295 14.31 6.88 22.58
C GLY A 295 12.83 6.61 22.35
N ASP A 296 12.00 7.61 22.06
CA ASP A 296 10.59 7.44 21.75
C ASP A 296 10.38 6.94 20.32
N SER A 297 9.19 6.38 20.08
CA SER A 297 8.78 5.88 18.77
C SER A 297 7.40 6.40 18.37
N CYS A 298 7.18 6.53 17.07
CA CYS A 298 5.88 6.76 16.45
C CYS A 298 5.75 5.93 15.17
N SER A 299 4.54 5.77 14.66
CA SER A 299 4.30 4.96 13.46
C SER A 299 3.30 5.60 12.51
N ILE A 300 3.34 5.14 11.26
CA ILE A 300 2.39 5.46 10.21
C ILE A 300 2.27 4.29 9.24
N ALA A 301 1.06 4.04 8.77
CA ALA A 301 0.78 2.99 7.81
C ALA A 301 0.24 3.60 6.51
N PHE A 302 0.78 3.13 5.40
CA PHE A 302 0.33 3.44 4.05
C PHE A 302 -0.24 2.19 3.38
N THR A 303 -1.05 2.39 2.36
CA THR A 303 -1.40 1.34 1.42
C THR A 303 -1.00 1.74 0.01
N VAL A 304 -0.57 0.76 -0.76
CA VAL A 304 -0.46 0.83 -2.21
C VAL A 304 -1.55 -0.08 -2.76
N ALA A 305 -2.46 0.46 -3.55
CA ALA A 305 -3.58 -0.28 -4.11
C ALA A 305 -3.68 -0.08 -5.62
N CYS A 306 -3.97 -1.17 -6.33
CA CYS A 306 -4.32 -1.12 -7.75
C CYS A 306 -5.85 -1.20 -7.92
N GLY A 307 -6.34 -0.74 -9.05
CA GLY A 307 -7.76 -0.89 -9.41
C GLY A 307 -7.94 -0.92 -10.92
N LEU A 308 -8.85 -1.76 -11.41
CA LEU A 308 -9.26 -1.75 -12.80
C LEU A 308 -10.29 -0.63 -13.05
N TRP A 309 -10.35 -0.14 -14.27
CA TRP A 309 -11.43 0.75 -14.67
C TRP A 309 -12.77 0.04 -14.55
N SER A 310 -13.72 0.68 -13.86
CA SER A 310 -15.05 0.08 -13.62
C SER A 310 -16.00 0.20 -14.81
N ASP A 311 -15.77 1.17 -15.67
CA ASP A 311 -16.50 1.40 -16.91
C ASP A 311 -15.52 1.75 -18.03
N GLY A 312 -15.89 1.49 -19.27
CA GLY A 312 -14.98 1.58 -20.43
C GLY A 312 -14.24 2.92 -20.61
N HIS A 313 -13.81 3.20 -21.85
CA HIS A 313 -13.06 4.41 -22.21
C HIS A 313 -13.82 5.71 -21.87
N GLY A 314 -13.15 6.68 -21.30
CA GLY A 314 -13.72 7.98 -20.96
C GLY A 314 -12.84 8.74 -19.97
N GLU A 315 -13.30 9.93 -19.59
CA GLU A 315 -12.60 10.75 -18.59
C GLU A 315 -12.61 10.07 -17.21
N ASP A 316 -11.59 10.34 -16.40
CA ASP A 316 -11.53 9.87 -15.02
C ASP A 316 -12.70 10.38 -14.19
N SER A 317 -13.20 9.52 -13.30
CA SER A 317 -14.30 9.85 -12.41
C SER A 317 -14.29 8.94 -11.18
N PRO A 318 -14.95 9.31 -10.06
CA PRO A 318 -15.12 8.41 -8.92
C PRO A 318 -15.77 7.07 -9.29
N GLY A 319 -16.72 7.08 -10.24
CA GLY A 319 -17.35 5.86 -10.76
C GLY A 319 -16.34 4.96 -11.48
N ARG A 320 -15.48 5.54 -12.30
CA ARG A 320 -14.43 4.81 -13.02
C ARG A 320 -13.38 4.25 -12.06
N ARG A 321 -13.02 4.98 -11.00
CA ARG A 321 -12.12 4.55 -9.91
C ARG A 321 -12.75 3.55 -8.93
N GLY A 322 -14.03 3.17 -9.10
CA GLY A 322 -14.78 2.38 -8.11
C GLY A 322 -14.04 1.13 -7.61
N ASN A 323 -13.31 0.42 -8.47
CA ASN A 323 -12.54 -0.75 -8.06
C ASN A 323 -11.32 -0.36 -7.20
N LEU A 324 -10.61 0.73 -7.52
CA LEU A 324 -9.53 1.27 -6.67
C LEU A 324 -10.06 1.65 -5.28
N LEU A 325 -11.22 2.32 -5.22
CA LEU A 325 -11.82 2.72 -3.94
C LEU A 325 -12.22 1.50 -3.09
N ILE A 326 -12.77 0.45 -3.71
CA ILE A 326 -13.09 -0.81 -3.01
C ILE A 326 -11.83 -1.46 -2.45
N ASN A 327 -10.76 -1.54 -3.23
CA ASN A 327 -9.50 -2.15 -2.79
C ASN A 327 -8.85 -1.34 -1.66
N TYR A 328 -8.93 0.00 -1.74
CA TYR A 328 -8.53 0.85 -0.62
C TYR A 328 -9.38 0.60 0.64
N ASP A 329 -10.70 0.54 0.51
CA ASP A 329 -11.59 0.30 1.64
C ASP A 329 -11.29 -1.04 2.33
N TRP A 330 -10.89 -2.07 1.59
CA TRP A 330 -10.42 -3.34 2.16
C TRP A 330 -9.07 -3.20 2.88
N ALA A 331 -8.12 -2.44 2.31
CA ALA A 331 -6.86 -2.15 2.99
C ALA A 331 -7.08 -1.38 4.29
N GLN A 332 -7.98 -0.40 4.27
CA GLN A 332 -8.35 0.37 5.45
C GLN A 332 -9.02 -0.50 6.51
N LYS A 333 -9.98 -1.34 6.13
CA LYS A 333 -10.63 -2.28 7.05
C LYS A 333 -9.63 -3.26 7.67
N ALA A 334 -8.65 -3.73 6.90
CA ALA A 334 -7.59 -4.58 7.43
C ALA A 334 -6.76 -3.86 8.48
N TYR A 335 -6.33 -2.63 8.19
CA TYR A 335 -5.56 -1.80 9.12
C TYR A 335 -6.37 -1.45 10.37
N ASP A 336 -7.62 -1.03 10.23
CA ASP A 336 -8.48 -0.64 11.35
C ASP A 336 -8.70 -1.81 12.32
N GLY A 337 -8.95 -3.00 11.78
CA GLY A 337 -9.20 -4.18 12.61
C GLY A 337 -10.32 -3.95 13.62
N GLU A 338 -9.96 -3.83 14.89
CA GLU A 338 -10.89 -3.57 15.99
C GLU A 338 -11.17 -2.08 16.22
N ASP A 339 -10.25 -1.17 15.85
CA ASP A 339 -10.38 0.30 15.97
C ASP A 339 -11.28 0.89 14.86
N LYS A 340 -12.56 0.62 14.90
CA LYS A 340 -13.51 0.99 13.83
C LYS A 340 -13.72 2.49 13.67
N ASN A 341 -13.48 3.26 14.71
CA ASN A 341 -13.64 4.73 14.68
C ASN A 341 -12.30 5.47 14.55
N ARG A 342 -11.18 4.73 14.40
CA ARG A 342 -9.82 5.23 14.12
C ARG A 342 -9.32 6.25 15.13
N ASN A 343 -9.66 6.04 16.40
CA ASN A 343 -9.26 6.94 17.49
C ASN A 343 -8.05 6.42 18.29
N ASN A 344 -7.52 5.24 17.97
CA ASN A 344 -6.45 4.52 18.65
C ASN A 344 -6.78 4.18 20.14
N ILE A 345 -8.06 4.03 20.45
CA ILE A 345 -8.55 3.64 21.77
C ILE A 345 -9.44 2.41 21.55
N LEU A 346 -9.26 1.40 22.38
CA LEU A 346 -10.15 0.24 22.37
C LEU A 346 -11.45 0.60 23.11
N ASP A 347 -12.49 0.92 22.35
CA ASP A 347 -13.79 1.32 22.89
C ASP A 347 -14.66 0.11 23.23
N GLU A 348 -15.75 0.35 23.99
CA GLU A 348 -16.70 -0.72 24.36
C GLU A 348 -17.32 -1.35 23.10
N GLY A 349 -17.13 -2.67 22.94
CA GLY A 349 -17.64 -3.46 21.82
C GLY A 349 -16.69 -3.55 20.62
N GLU A 350 -15.46 -3.05 20.74
CA GLU A 350 -14.41 -3.21 19.73
C GLU A 350 -13.50 -4.41 20.02
N ASP A 351 -13.27 -4.77 21.28
CA ASP A 351 -12.47 -5.93 21.70
C ASP A 351 -13.23 -7.25 21.43
N ASN A 352 -13.03 -7.83 20.26
CA ASN A 352 -13.78 -9.01 19.82
C ASN A 352 -13.31 -10.31 20.51
N ASN A 353 -12.05 -10.39 20.89
CA ASN A 353 -11.43 -11.59 21.50
C ASN A 353 -11.16 -11.42 23.00
N ASN A 354 -11.46 -10.27 23.59
CA ASN A 354 -11.30 -9.91 25.01
C ASN A 354 -9.84 -9.96 25.49
N ASN A 355 -8.89 -9.58 24.63
CA ASN A 355 -7.47 -9.51 24.95
C ASN A 355 -7.02 -8.13 25.46
N GLN A 356 -7.86 -7.09 25.40
CA GLN A 356 -7.63 -5.71 25.81
C GLN A 356 -6.53 -4.99 25.00
N ILE A 357 -6.32 -5.42 23.76
CA ILE A 357 -5.38 -4.84 22.81
C ILE A 357 -6.15 -4.55 21.52
N ILE A 358 -5.85 -3.46 20.84
CA ILE A 358 -6.39 -3.21 19.51
C ILE A 358 -5.69 -4.16 18.52
N ASP A 359 -6.41 -5.14 18.04
CA ASP A 359 -5.92 -6.03 17.00
C ASP A 359 -6.15 -5.40 15.62
N ARG A 360 -5.06 -5.20 14.89
CA ARG A 360 -5.03 -4.62 13.54
C ARG A 360 -4.72 -5.71 12.50
N TYR A 361 -4.85 -5.36 11.22
CA TYR A 361 -4.55 -6.24 10.10
C TYR A 361 -5.42 -7.50 10.06
N ILE A 362 -6.67 -7.36 10.49
CA ILE A 362 -7.64 -8.45 10.50
C ILE A 362 -8.54 -8.35 9.27
N LEU A 363 -8.62 -9.45 8.53
CA LEU A 363 -9.54 -9.61 7.39
C LEU A 363 -10.47 -10.79 7.62
N PRO A 364 -11.69 -10.81 7.05
CA PRO A 364 -12.51 -11.99 7.01
C PRO A 364 -11.73 -13.11 6.34
N ALA A 365 -11.60 -14.25 6.98
CA ALA A 365 -10.87 -15.36 6.41
C ALA A 365 -11.83 -16.51 6.10
N PRO A 366 -11.80 -17.12 4.90
CA PRO A 366 -12.55 -18.31 4.64
C PRO A 366 -12.01 -19.45 5.51
N PRO A 367 -12.85 -20.40 5.92
CA PRO A 367 -12.38 -21.61 6.59
C PRO A 367 -11.25 -22.27 5.79
N PRO A 368 -10.19 -22.77 6.43
CA PRO A 368 -9.06 -23.36 5.73
C PRO A 368 -9.52 -24.54 4.87
N ALA A 369 -8.91 -24.72 3.71
CA ALA A 369 -9.20 -25.86 2.85
C ALA A 369 -9.03 -27.18 3.62
N PRO A 370 -9.95 -28.15 3.45
CA PRO A 370 -9.84 -29.42 4.14
C PRO A 370 -8.60 -30.20 3.65
N ASN A 371 -7.87 -30.80 4.58
CA ASN A 371 -6.78 -31.70 4.22
C ASN A 371 -7.37 -32.90 3.48
N MET A 372 -6.99 -33.07 2.21
CA MET A 372 -7.58 -34.05 1.31
C MET A 372 -6.59 -35.18 0.94
N HIS A 373 -7.08 -36.41 0.92
CA HIS A 373 -6.38 -37.57 0.40
C HIS A 373 -7.20 -38.21 -0.73
N VAL A 374 -6.54 -38.48 -1.84
CA VAL A 374 -7.17 -39.09 -3.04
C VAL A 374 -6.63 -40.50 -3.22
N GLN A 375 -7.52 -41.46 -3.26
CA GLN A 375 -7.21 -42.86 -3.62
C GLN A 375 -7.76 -43.18 -5.00
N VAL A 376 -6.91 -43.66 -5.91
CA VAL A 376 -7.27 -43.98 -7.28
C VAL A 376 -7.16 -45.46 -7.51
N GLU A 377 -8.27 -46.08 -7.99
CA GLU A 377 -8.34 -47.46 -8.41
C GLU A 377 -8.92 -47.54 -9.84
N THR A 378 -8.86 -48.69 -10.47
CA THR A 378 -9.41 -48.85 -11.83
C THR A 378 -10.91 -48.56 -11.85
N GLY A 379 -11.31 -47.47 -12.48
CA GLY A 379 -12.70 -47.04 -12.60
C GLY A 379 -13.30 -46.37 -11.35
N LEU A 380 -12.50 -46.12 -10.32
CA LEU A 380 -12.95 -45.50 -9.06
C LEU A 380 -11.93 -44.48 -8.55
N VAL A 381 -12.42 -43.30 -8.14
CA VAL A 381 -11.66 -42.33 -7.39
C VAL A 381 -12.40 -42.09 -6.08
N THR A 382 -11.67 -42.30 -4.97
CA THR A 382 -12.21 -42.05 -3.63
C THR A 382 -11.51 -40.85 -3.01
N LEU A 383 -12.30 -39.88 -2.53
CA LEU A 383 -11.82 -38.68 -1.85
C LEU A 383 -12.07 -38.82 -0.35
N TYR A 384 -11.04 -38.58 0.42
CA TYR A 384 -11.13 -38.46 1.87
C TYR A 384 -10.68 -37.04 2.26
N TRP A 385 -11.43 -36.36 3.13
CA TRP A 385 -11.02 -35.09 3.67
C TRP A 385 -11.25 -35.03 5.18
N GLN A 386 -10.47 -34.20 5.85
CA GLN A 386 -10.57 -33.94 7.28
C GLN A 386 -11.56 -32.82 7.54
N ASN A 387 -12.07 -32.76 8.77
CA ASN A 387 -12.99 -31.73 9.20
C ASN A 387 -12.27 -30.48 9.82
N ASN A 388 -11.04 -30.20 9.42
CA ASN A 388 -10.25 -29.09 9.96
C ASN A 388 -10.85 -27.72 9.63
N SER A 389 -11.73 -27.62 8.64
CA SER A 389 -12.47 -26.40 8.30
C SER A 389 -13.63 -26.10 9.26
N GLU A 390 -14.24 -27.13 9.85
CA GLU A 390 -15.47 -27.00 10.66
C GLU A 390 -15.30 -26.23 12.00
N PRO A 391 -14.18 -26.34 12.73
CA PRO A 391 -13.97 -25.61 13.97
C PRO A 391 -13.50 -24.16 13.77
N PHE A 392 -13.24 -23.75 12.52
CA PHE A 392 -12.71 -22.44 12.22
C PHE A 392 -13.64 -21.33 12.72
N LEU A 393 -13.03 -20.30 13.31
CA LEU A 393 -13.69 -19.07 13.73
C LEU A 393 -13.29 -17.95 12.78
N ASP A 394 -14.27 -17.28 12.22
CA ASP A 394 -13.98 -16.06 11.44
C ASP A 394 -13.29 -15.03 12.35
N PRO A 395 -12.15 -14.44 11.91
CA PRO A 395 -11.36 -13.52 12.73
C PRO A 395 -12.10 -12.25 13.15
N ILE A 396 -13.08 -11.79 12.36
CA ILE A 396 -13.85 -10.57 12.65
C ILE A 396 -15.07 -10.86 13.49
N SER A 397 -15.91 -11.81 13.05
CA SER A 397 -17.18 -12.11 13.72
C SER A 397 -17.02 -12.99 14.94
N GLN A 398 -15.87 -13.67 15.08
CA GLN A 398 -15.61 -14.71 16.11
C GLN A 398 -16.68 -15.82 16.12
N GLN A 399 -17.32 -16.07 14.98
CA GLN A 399 -18.35 -17.08 14.81
C GLN A 399 -17.86 -18.22 13.93
N LYS A 400 -18.46 -19.39 14.10
CA LYS A 400 -18.26 -20.52 13.22
C LYS A 400 -19.29 -20.44 12.12
N ASP A 401 -18.89 -19.93 10.97
CA ASP A 401 -19.74 -19.71 9.79
C ASP A 401 -19.58 -20.79 8.71
N PHE A 402 -18.79 -21.84 9.00
CA PHE A 402 -18.63 -22.94 8.09
C PHE A 402 -19.96 -23.63 7.75
N GLU A 403 -20.34 -23.65 6.47
CA GLU A 403 -21.64 -24.18 6.01
C GLU A 403 -21.55 -25.60 5.44
N GLY A 404 -20.42 -26.03 4.89
CA GLY A 404 -20.31 -27.39 4.34
C GLY A 404 -19.25 -27.53 3.24
N TYR A 405 -19.30 -28.66 2.53
CA TYR A 405 -18.36 -28.99 1.48
C TYR A 405 -19.06 -29.18 0.13
N ARG A 406 -18.46 -28.65 -0.93
CA ARG A 406 -18.88 -28.90 -2.32
C ARG A 406 -17.74 -29.57 -3.08
N VAL A 407 -18.03 -30.65 -3.77
CA VAL A 407 -17.09 -31.34 -4.63
C VAL A 407 -17.46 -31.11 -6.09
N TYR A 408 -16.51 -30.57 -6.82
CA TYR A 408 -16.64 -30.31 -8.25
C TYR A 408 -15.71 -31.23 -9.03
N GLY A 409 -16.12 -31.62 -10.22
CA GLY A 409 -15.31 -32.41 -11.14
C GLY A 409 -15.31 -31.81 -12.53
N ALA A 410 -14.16 -31.90 -13.20
CA ALA A 410 -14.02 -31.56 -14.61
C ALA A 410 -13.34 -32.70 -15.37
N ARG A 411 -13.63 -32.84 -16.67
CA ARG A 411 -12.93 -33.76 -17.54
C ARG A 411 -11.83 -33.01 -18.27
N LYS A 412 -10.68 -33.67 -18.48
CA LYS A 412 -9.69 -33.14 -19.42
C LYS A 412 -10.27 -33.16 -20.84
N THR A 413 -10.06 -32.11 -21.55
CA THR A 413 -10.39 -32.01 -22.98
C THR A 413 -9.25 -32.59 -23.82
N ASP A 414 -9.50 -32.81 -25.11
CA ASP A 414 -8.51 -33.37 -26.06
C ASP A 414 -7.23 -32.52 -26.18
N ASN A 415 -7.28 -31.23 -25.74
CA ASN A 415 -6.14 -30.31 -25.72
C ASN A 415 -5.43 -30.25 -24.35
N GLU A 416 -5.65 -31.21 -23.46
CA GLU A 416 -5.13 -31.28 -22.10
C GLU A 416 -5.61 -30.19 -21.15
N SER A 417 -6.47 -29.28 -21.60
CA SER A 417 -7.12 -28.29 -20.74
C SER A 417 -8.24 -28.91 -19.90
N LEU A 418 -8.55 -28.30 -18.76
CA LEU A 418 -9.72 -28.72 -17.98
C LEU A 418 -10.99 -28.17 -18.65
N GLY A 419 -12.01 -29.02 -18.78
CA GLY A 419 -13.36 -28.62 -19.19
C GLY A 419 -14.08 -27.88 -18.05
N GLU A 420 -15.37 -27.57 -18.28
CA GLU A 420 -16.19 -26.93 -17.26
C GLU A 420 -16.35 -27.83 -16.02
N PHE A 421 -16.26 -27.20 -14.84
CA PHE A 421 -16.49 -27.89 -13.58
C PHE A 421 -17.98 -28.08 -13.33
N SER A 422 -18.35 -29.30 -12.97
CA SER A 422 -19.71 -29.67 -12.58
C SER A 422 -19.75 -30.06 -11.11
N LEU A 423 -20.78 -29.60 -10.39
CA LEU A 423 -21.02 -30.00 -8.99
C LEU A 423 -21.35 -31.53 -8.96
N LEU A 424 -20.56 -32.27 -8.21
CA LEU A 424 -20.72 -33.74 -8.05
C LEU A 424 -21.37 -34.08 -6.72
N LEU A 425 -21.04 -33.34 -5.66
CA LEU A 425 -21.53 -33.60 -4.31
C LEU A 425 -21.62 -32.32 -3.55
N GLU A 426 -22.66 -32.17 -2.75
CA GLU A 426 -22.83 -31.12 -1.75
C GLU A 426 -23.10 -31.80 -0.40
N VAL A 427 -22.33 -31.41 0.62
CA VAL A 427 -22.48 -31.88 1.99
C VAL A 427 -22.71 -30.66 2.85
N ASP A 428 -23.97 -30.36 3.11
CA ASP A 428 -24.42 -29.23 3.90
C ASP A 428 -24.35 -29.57 5.40
N LYS A 429 -23.93 -28.57 6.20
CA LYS A 429 -24.00 -28.65 7.65
C LYS A 429 -25.46 -28.37 8.07
N VAL A 430 -26.09 -29.33 8.71
CA VAL A 430 -27.51 -29.22 9.12
C VAL A 430 -27.65 -28.16 10.22
N ASN A 431 -27.90 -26.92 9.82
CA ASN A 431 -28.11 -25.78 10.73
C ASN A 431 -29.36 -24.96 10.41
N ASN A 432 -30.18 -25.35 9.42
CA ASN A 432 -31.38 -24.67 8.90
C ASN A 432 -31.11 -23.31 8.19
N THR A 433 -29.85 -22.99 7.92
CA THR A 433 -29.45 -21.91 7.01
C THR A 433 -28.97 -22.57 5.74
N GLY A 434 -29.28 -22.31 4.60
CA GLY A 434 -28.73 -22.90 3.37
C GLY A 434 -27.35 -22.32 3.03
N TYR A 435 -26.70 -22.84 2.00
CA TYR A 435 -25.57 -22.15 1.38
C TYR A 435 -26.00 -20.79 0.88
N ASN A 436 -25.29 -19.73 1.27
CA ASN A 436 -25.49 -18.37 0.78
C ASN A 436 -24.68 -18.13 -0.51
#